data_871488cd612fd3ed65b36a1e10e5cb78
#
_entry.id   871488cd612fd3ed65b36a1e10e5cb78
#
_cell.length_a   1.000
_cell.length_b   1.000
_cell.length_c   1.000
_cell.angle_alpha   90.00
_cell.angle_beta   90.00
_cell.angle_gamma   90.00
#
_symmetry.space_group_name_H-M   'P 1'
#
loop_
_entity.id
_entity.type
_entity.pdbx_description
1 polymer ?
#
loop_
_entity_poly.entity_id
_entity_poly.type
_entity_poly.pdbx_seq_one_letter_code
_entity_poly.pdbx_strand_id
1 'polypeptide(L)'
;KADGHKPVQRRPPAPRPPLDPANLDATLLADSPVTFPTDGPLPAAYPPDQPATDGTAPEEGDYLFSSPERSLAQIHAIQAAMPAGEFIAPPQDWTHLARARRLLTEGGDFHLLGLGDSIVNDTMRSGWLALLQAAYPKAKVRGTVYVRGGGGCQYYREADRMARIVAPLRPDVVFIGGISQQDIAGIRDVIGQLRASLPGVEIVLATGTFGAVEMRDADALAAARHSGTGEWGPALRALADEEGCAYLDMTAPWAEYLRSSGVHPHRFYRDRVHANEVGEQVLAKVMMAFWG
;
A
#
# COMPACT_ATOMS: atom_id res chain seq x y z
N LYS A 1 -17.44 8.03 45.87
CA LYS A 1 -16.03 8.26 45.54
C LYS A 1 -15.83 7.60 44.19
N ALA A 2 -15.77 8.40 43.15
CA ALA A 2 -15.54 7.95 41.79
C ALA A 2 -14.01 7.87 41.57
N ASP A 3 -13.50 6.67 41.28
CA ASP A 3 -12.12 6.46 40.93
C ASP A 3 -11.86 7.02 39.53
N GLY A 4 -11.14 8.15 39.51
CA GLY A 4 -10.70 8.80 38.29
C GLY A 4 -9.58 8.01 37.61
N HIS A 5 -9.92 7.14 36.70
CA HIS A 5 -8.96 6.59 35.77
C HIS A 5 -8.52 7.70 34.82
N LYS A 6 -7.31 8.23 35.02
CA LYS A 6 -6.65 9.09 34.05
C LYS A 6 -6.27 8.22 32.86
N PRO A 7 -6.58 8.65 31.63
CA PRO A 7 -6.11 7.92 30.44
C PRO A 7 -4.58 7.91 30.42
N VAL A 8 -4.01 6.74 30.26
CA VAL A 8 -2.58 6.55 30.07
C VAL A 8 -2.23 7.18 28.72
N GLN A 9 -1.65 8.37 28.76
CA GLN A 9 -1.04 8.95 27.55
C GLN A 9 0.13 8.05 27.14
N ARG A 10 -0.09 7.25 26.09
CA ARG A 10 1.03 6.58 25.43
C ARG A 10 1.91 7.66 24.82
N ARG A 11 3.14 7.69 25.26
CA ARG A 11 4.18 8.54 24.68
C ARG A 11 4.26 8.20 23.20
N PRO A 12 4.18 9.18 22.27
CA PRO A 12 4.38 8.88 20.86
C PRO A 12 5.74 8.19 20.69
N PRO A 13 5.85 7.21 19.79
CA PRO A 13 7.13 6.60 19.48
C PRO A 13 8.12 7.68 19.08
N ALA A 14 9.38 7.53 19.48
CA ALA A 14 10.43 8.48 19.11
C ALA A 14 10.47 8.61 17.59
N PRO A 15 10.60 9.83 17.04
CA PRO A 15 10.75 10.03 15.61
C PRO A 15 11.90 9.18 15.10
N ARG A 16 11.67 8.41 14.03
CA ARG A 16 12.73 7.67 13.36
C ARG A 16 13.75 8.67 12.81
N PRO A 17 15.05 8.36 12.87
CA PRO A 17 16.04 9.25 12.30
C PRO A 17 15.76 9.45 10.81
N PRO A 18 16.02 10.64 10.27
CA PRO A 18 15.88 10.89 8.84
C PRO A 18 16.71 9.88 8.05
N LEU A 19 16.21 9.48 6.88
CA LEU A 19 16.91 8.60 5.97
C LEU A 19 18.29 9.14 5.68
N ASP A 20 19.32 8.38 6.01
CA ASP A 20 20.69 8.67 5.60
C ASP A 20 20.95 7.95 4.26
N PRO A 21 21.11 8.69 3.16
CA PRO A 21 21.40 8.09 1.86
C PRO A 21 22.67 7.23 1.83
N ALA A 22 23.63 7.50 2.73
CA ALA A 22 24.87 6.72 2.84
C ALA A 22 24.67 5.35 3.51
N ASN A 23 23.54 5.15 4.21
CA ASN A 23 23.22 3.94 4.96
C ASN A 23 22.00 3.20 4.41
N LEU A 24 21.59 3.46 3.16
CA LEU A 24 20.43 2.82 2.54
C LEU A 24 20.52 1.28 2.57
N ASP A 25 21.70 0.72 2.35
CA ASP A 25 21.92 -0.74 2.38
C ASP A 25 21.68 -1.33 3.77
N ALA A 26 22.08 -0.65 4.83
CA ALA A 26 21.84 -1.10 6.19
C ALA A 26 20.36 -1.02 6.58
N THR A 27 19.63 -0.02 6.05
CA THR A 27 18.18 0.13 6.26
C THR A 27 17.38 -0.94 5.48
N LEU A 28 17.88 -1.32 4.30
CA LEU A 28 17.28 -2.37 3.47
C LEU A 28 17.50 -3.78 4.04
N LEU A 29 18.60 -3.98 4.79
CA LEU A 29 18.96 -5.26 5.39
C LEU A 29 18.37 -5.44 6.79
N ALA A 30 17.74 -4.43 7.36
CA ALA A 30 17.03 -4.57 8.60
C ALA A 30 15.78 -5.44 8.37
N ASP A 31 15.98 -6.75 8.36
CA ASP A 31 14.93 -7.73 8.63
C ASP A 31 14.35 -7.38 10.01
N SER A 32 13.28 -6.62 10.03
CA SER A 32 12.43 -6.54 11.20
C SER A 32 11.34 -7.59 11.02
N PRO A 33 11.50 -8.81 11.53
CA PRO A 33 10.41 -9.73 11.64
C PRO A 33 9.44 -9.09 12.64
N VAL A 34 8.33 -8.57 12.15
CA VAL A 34 7.19 -8.32 13.01
C VAL A 34 6.70 -9.71 13.40
N THR A 35 7.20 -10.22 14.51
CA THR A 35 6.73 -11.46 15.10
C THR A 35 5.35 -11.18 15.69
N PHE A 36 4.31 -11.43 14.88
CA PHE A 36 3.00 -11.63 15.44
C PHE A 36 3.01 -12.97 16.18
N PRO A 37 2.44 -13.05 17.40
CA PRO A 37 2.23 -14.35 18.02
C PRO A 37 1.33 -15.16 17.10
N THR A 38 1.84 -16.28 16.61
CA THR A 38 1.17 -17.19 15.68
C THR A 38 -0.07 -17.86 16.29
N ASP A 39 -0.26 -17.76 17.61
CA ASP A 39 -1.25 -18.50 18.40
C ASP A 39 -2.27 -17.61 19.12
N GLY A 40 -2.25 -16.31 18.89
CA GLY A 40 -3.22 -15.39 19.48
C GLY A 40 -4.47 -15.19 18.62
N PRO A 41 -5.63 -14.92 19.24
CA PRO A 41 -6.78 -14.45 18.48
C PRO A 41 -6.39 -13.19 17.71
N LEU A 42 -6.86 -13.05 16.46
CA LEU A 42 -6.75 -11.80 15.72
C LEU A 42 -7.19 -10.65 16.63
N PRO A 43 -6.42 -9.55 16.71
CA PRO A 43 -6.86 -8.39 17.47
C PRO A 43 -8.25 -8.02 16.98
N ALA A 44 -9.17 -7.86 17.92
CA ALA A 44 -10.54 -7.52 17.61
C ALA A 44 -10.49 -6.24 16.74
N ALA A 45 -10.94 -6.34 15.52
CA ALA A 45 -11.24 -5.16 14.74
C ALA A 45 -12.18 -4.29 15.56
N TYR A 46 -12.16 -2.98 15.35
CA TYR A 46 -12.99 -2.06 16.10
C TYR A 46 -14.38 -2.64 16.38
N PRO A 47 -14.89 -2.54 17.62
CA PRO A 47 -16.27 -2.90 17.89
C PRO A 47 -17.16 -2.21 16.87
N PRO A 48 -18.18 -2.89 16.32
CA PRO A 48 -19.03 -2.35 15.24
C PRO A 48 -19.68 -1.01 15.59
N ASP A 49 -19.82 -0.72 16.87
CA ASP A 49 -20.52 0.46 17.38
C ASP A 49 -19.58 1.58 17.85
N GLN A 50 -18.28 1.41 17.75
CA GLN A 50 -17.33 2.48 18.08
C GLN A 50 -16.88 3.17 16.80
N PRO A 51 -16.96 4.53 16.75
CA PRO A 51 -16.33 5.26 15.67
C PRO A 51 -14.84 4.91 15.66
N ALA A 52 -14.29 4.71 14.47
CA ALA A 52 -12.86 4.55 14.31
C ALA A 52 -12.16 5.71 15.04
N THR A 53 -11.23 5.40 15.93
CA THR A 53 -10.43 6.43 16.57
C THR A 53 -9.69 7.20 15.47
N ASP A 54 -9.57 8.51 15.64
CA ASP A 54 -8.66 9.26 14.79
C ASP A 54 -7.29 8.63 14.96
N GLY A 55 -6.84 7.97 13.91
CA GLY A 55 -5.51 7.40 13.89
C GLY A 55 -4.54 8.49 14.28
N THR A 56 -3.55 8.15 15.05
CA THR A 56 -2.42 9.05 15.21
C THR A 56 -2.01 9.47 13.82
N ALA A 57 -1.92 10.78 13.60
CA ALA A 57 -1.40 11.31 12.36
C ALA A 57 -0.17 10.48 11.95
N PRO A 58 -0.05 10.10 10.68
CA PRO A 58 1.13 9.38 10.24
C PRO A 58 2.36 10.12 10.75
N GLU A 59 3.31 9.38 11.31
CA GLU A 59 4.52 9.98 11.86
C GLU A 59 5.11 10.93 10.82
N GLU A 60 5.48 12.12 11.23
CA GLU A 60 6.18 13.07 10.36
C GLU A 60 7.52 12.46 9.96
N GLY A 61 7.75 12.29 8.67
CA GLY A 61 9.03 11.81 8.15
C GLY A 61 8.88 10.79 7.03
N ASP A 62 10.01 10.50 6.43
CA ASP A 62 10.14 9.49 5.39
C ASP A 62 10.53 8.15 6.01
N TYR A 63 9.94 7.09 5.48
CA TYR A 63 10.26 5.72 5.86
C TYR A 63 10.81 4.97 4.67
N LEU A 64 11.88 4.25 4.91
CA LEU A 64 12.45 3.29 3.97
C LEU A 64 12.63 1.96 4.72
N PHE A 65 12.01 0.90 4.22
CA PHE A 65 12.14 -0.42 4.81
C PHE A 65 11.95 -1.52 3.77
N SER A 66 12.37 -2.75 4.12
CA SER A 66 12.20 -3.93 3.26
C SER A 66 10.86 -4.61 3.51
N SER A 67 10.33 -5.22 2.47
CA SER A 67 9.12 -6.03 2.46
C SER A 67 9.47 -7.43 1.90
N PRO A 68 8.73 -8.49 2.25
CA PRO A 68 7.49 -8.55 3.03
C PRO A 68 7.74 -8.52 4.55
N GLU A 69 6.79 -7.96 5.29
CA GLU A 69 6.84 -7.97 6.76
C GLU A 69 6.12 -9.16 7.38
N ARG A 70 5.34 -9.93 6.61
CA ARG A 70 4.57 -11.10 7.07
C ARG A 70 5.01 -12.37 6.38
N SER A 71 5.04 -13.46 7.14
CA SER A 71 5.24 -14.80 6.59
C SER A 71 3.97 -15.31 5.89
N LEU A 72 4.14 -16.30 5.00
CA LEU A 72 2.99 -16.96 4.35
C LEU A 72 2.03 -17.58 5.37
N ALA A 73 2.54 -18.18 6.45
CA ALA A 73 1.71 -18.76 7.49
C ALA A 73 0.83 -17.70 8.19
N GLN A 74 1.40 -16.55 8.51
CA GLN A 74 0.66 -15.41 9.09
C GLN A 74 -0.41 -14.89 8.13
N ILE A 75 -0.07 -14.72 6.85
CA ILE A 75 -0.99 -14.27 5.82
C ILE A 75 -2.17 -15.25 5.70
N HIS A 76 -1.90 -16.55 5.58
CA HIS A 76 -2.94 -17.57 5.45
C HIS A 76 -3.82 -17.66 6.69
N ALA A 77 -3.25 -17.50 7.89
CA ALA A 77 -4.02 -17.49 9.13
C ALA A 77 -5.01 -16.30 9.17
N ILE A 78 -4.57 -15.09 8.78
CA ILE A 78 -5.43 -13.93 8.71
C ILE A 78 -6.51 -14.13 7.64
N GLN A 79 -6.13 -14.59 6.45
CA GLN A 79 -7.07 -14.81 5.34
C GLN A 79 -8.14 -15.87 5.68
N ALA A 80 -7.79 -16.90 6.43
CA ALA A 80 -8.74 -17.92 6.87
C ALA A 80 -9.78 -17.39 7.89
N ALA A 81 -9.44 -16.36 8.64
CA ALA A 81 -10.29 -15.76 9.66
C ALA A 81 -11.01 -14.48 9.21
N MET A 82 -10.71 -13.96 8.03
CA MET A 82 -11.33 -12.73 7.55
C MET A 82 -12.77 -12.97 7.07
N PRO A 83 -13.66 -11.97 7.17
CA PRO A 83 -15.00 -12.07 6.60
C PRO A 83 -14.94 -12.41 5.10
N ALA A 84 -15.78 -13.30 4.64
CA ALA A 84 -15.88 -13.61 3.22
C ALA A 84 -16.40 -12.38 2.48
N GLY A 85 -15.75 -12.05 1.39
CA GLY A 85 -16.13 -10.95 0.51
C GLY A 85 -15.69 -11.27 -0.91
N GLU A 86 -16.35 -10.66 -1.86
CA GLU A 86 -16.08 -10.77 -3.29
C GLU A 86 -15.72 -9.42 -3.86
N PHE A 87 -14.96 -9.40 -4.94
CA PHE A 87 -14.68 -8.19 -5.70
C PHE A 87 -14.46 -8.52 -7.18
N ILE A 88 -14.67 -7.52 -8.01
CA ILE A 88 -14.28 -7.62 -9.41
C ILE A 88 -12.76 -7.46 -9.46
N ALA A 89 -12.06 -8.54 -9.81
CA ALA A 89 -10.62 -8.51 -9.91
C ALA A 89 -10.14 -7.46 -10.92
N PRO A 90 -9.12 -6.66 -10.58
CA PRO A 90 -8.50 -5.80 -11.58
C PRO A 90 -7.93 -6.64 -12.71
N PRO A 91 -7.96 -6.14 -13.96
CA PRO A 91 -7.39 -6.88 -15.07
C PRO A 91 -5.87 -7.00 -14.90
N GLN A 92 -5.34 -8.17 -15.24
CA GLN A 92 -3.89 -8.36 -15.40
C GLN A 92 -3.48 -7.73 -16.72
N ASP A 93 -2.85 -6.57 -16.66
CA ASP A 93 -2.34 -5.88 -17.84
C ASP A 93 -0.81 -5.76 -17.78
N TRP A 94 -0.13 -6.60 -18.56
CA TRP A 94 1.32 -6.64 -18.68
C TRP A 94 1.87 -5.76 -19.80
N THR A 95 1.04 -4.98 -20.48
CA THR A 95 1.45 -4.19 -21.65
C THR A 95 2.65 -3.29 -21.33
N HIS A 96 2.66 -2.66 -20.18
CA HIS A 96 3.74 -1.78 -19.70
C HIS A 96 4.64 -2.41 -18.65
N LEU A 97 4.55 -3.74 -18.46
CA LEU A 97 5.26 -4.51 -17.43
C LEU A 97 5.96 -5.74 -18.02
N ALA A 98 6.46 -5.62 -19.24
CA ALA A 98 7.05 -6.74 -19.98
C ALA A 98 8.30 -7.31 -19.29
N ARG A 99 9.14 -6.44 -18.69
CA ARG A 99 10.32 -6.86 -17.95
C ARG A 99 9.94 -7.55 -16.64
N ALA A 100 9.01 -6.97 -15.89
CA ALA A 100 8.50 -7.55 -14.66
C ALA A 100 7.91 -8.94 -14.91
N ARG A 101 7.05 -9.05 -15.92
CA ARG A 101 6.48 -10.34 -16.34
C ARG A 101 7.55 -11.37 -16.62
N ARG A 102 8.56 -11.02 -17.40
CA ARG A 102 9.66 -11.93 -17.74
C ARG A 102 10.42 -12.37 -16.49
N LEU A 103 10.81 -11.42 -15.61
CA LEU A 103 11.54 -11.74 -14.39
C LEU A 103 10.75 -12.68 -13.49
N LEU A 104 9.44 -12.51 -13.39
CA LEU A 104 8.58 -13.37 -12.59
C LEU A 104 8.41 -14.76 -13.24
N THR A 105 8.07 -14.83 -14.52
CA THR A 105 7.70 -16.09 -15.18
C THR A 105 8.91 -16.97 -15.57
N GLU A 106 9.99 -16.37 -16.05
CA GLU A 106 11.18 -17.09 -16.48
C GLU A 106 12.19 -17.31 -15.34
N GLY A 107 12.08 -16.51 -14.28
CA GLY A 107 13.00 -16.47 -13.16
C GLY A 107 14.01 -15.34 -13.28
N GLY A 108 14.29 -14.71 -12.15
CA GLY A 108 15.24 -13.61 -12.05
C GLY A 108 15.07 -12.85 -10.75
N ASP A 109 15.98 -11.91 -10.49
CA ASP A 109 15.84 -10.98 -9.37
C ASP A 109 14.80 -9.92 -9.73
N PHE A 110 13.65 -9.93 -9.08
CA PHE A 110 12.57 -8.96 -9.26
C PHE A 110 12.49 -8.04 -8.05
N HIS A 111 12.63 -6.76 -8.28
CA HIS A 111 12.59 -5.74 -7.24
C HIS A 111 11.48 -4.72 -7.50
N LEU A 112 10.48 -4.68 -6.62
CA LEU A 112 9.43 -3.67 -6.62
C LEU A 112 9.65 -2.66 -5.50
N LEU A 113 9.53 -1.37 -5.83
CA LEU A 113 9.55 -0.28 -4.85
C LEU A 113 8.17 0.35 -4.77
N GLY A 114 7.58 0.35 -3.56
CA GLY A 114 6.36 1.08 -3.25
C GLY A 114 6.68 2.52 -2.86
N LEU A 115 6.11 3.48 -3.60
CA LEU A 115 6.27 4.92 -3.41
C LEU A 115 4.91 5.56 -3.13
N GLY A 116 4.79 6.30 -2.05
CA GLY A 116 3.55 7.01 -1.74
C GLY A 116 3.37 7.33 -0.26
N ASP A 117 2.13 7.22 0.20
CA ASP A 117 1.73 7.54 1.57
C ASP A 117 1.54 6.29 2.46
N SER A 118 0.90 6.49 3.59
CA SER A 118 0.60 5.44 4.55
C SER A 118 -0.28 4.31 3.99
N ILE A 119 -1.05 4.53 2.93
CA ILE A 119 -1.85 3.48 2.28
C ILE A 119 -0.97 2.56 1.44
N VAL A 120 0.08 3.10 0.81
CA VAL A 120 1.12 2.26 0.19
C VAL A 120 1.83 1.43 1.25
N ASN A 121 2.13 2.02 2.42
CA ASN A 121 2.66 1.29 3.55
C ASN A 121 1.76 0.12 3.95
N ASP A 122 0.46 0.36 4.14
CA ASP A 122 -0.51 -0.71 4.48
C ASP A 122 -0.55 -1.80 3.39
N THR A 123 -0.50 -1.39 2.12
CA THR A 123 -0.44 -2.33 0.99
C THR A 123 0.80 -3.21 1.06
N MET A 124 1.96 -2.64 1.29
CA MET A 124 3.23 -3.38 1.33
C MET A 124 3.34 -4.25 2.60
N ARG A 125 2.86 -3.77 3.73
CA ARG A 125 2.78 -4.54 4.99
C ARG A 125 1.88 -5.75 4.93
N SER A 126 0.94 -5.79 4.01
CA SER A 126 0.06 -6.96 3.81
C SER A 126 0.83 -8.25 3.58
N GLY A 127 2.08 -8.16 3.16
CA GLY A 127 2.93 -9.30 2.83
C GLY A 127 2.63 -9.93 1.47
N TRP A 128 1.87 -9.25 0.61
CA TRP A 128 1.51 -9.77 -0.71
C TRP A 128 2.72 -10.20 -1.57
N LEU A 129 3.89 -9.61 -1.36
CA LEU A 129 5.11 -10.04 -2.05
C LEU A 129 5.56 -11.45 -1.65
N ALA A 130 5.22 -11.92 -0.43
CA ALA A 130 5.44 -13.31 -0.06
C ALA A 130 4.50 -14.26 -0.83
N LEU A 131 3.25 -13.83 -1.07
CA LEU A 131 2.31 -14.55 -1.93
C LEU A 131 2.81 -14.56 -3.39
N LEU A 132 3.30 -13.43 -3.88
CA LEU A 132 3.88 -13.33 -5.21
C LEU A 132 5.10 -14.25 -5.39
N GLN A 133 5.98 -14.29 -4.39
CA GLN A 133 7.11 -15.22 -4.39
C GLN A 133 6.67 -16.68 -4.45
N ALA A 134 5.58 -17.03 -3.75
CA ALA A 134 5.03 -18.38 -3.78
C ALA A 134 4.38 -18.70 -5.14
N ALA A 135 3.74 -17.73 -5.77
CA ALA A 135 3.16 -17.89 -7.11
C ALA A 135 4.23 -18.00 -8.21
N TYR A 136 5.37 -17.35 -8.03
CA TYR A 136 6.50 -17.36 -8.99
C TYR A 136 7.78 -17.92 -8.34
N PRO A 137 7.85 -19.25 -8.09
CA PRO A 137 8.95 -19.84 -7.31
C PRO A 137 10.31 -19.79 -8.00
N LYS A 138 10.36 -19.52 -9.29
CA LYS A 138 11.61 -19.35 -10.05
C LYS A 138 12.21 -17.95 -9.90
N ALA A 139 11.38 -16.96 -9.59
CA ALA A 139 11.83 -15.60 -9.37
C ALA A 139 12.37 -15.44 -7.94
N LYS A 140 13.19 -14.41 -7.73
CA LYS A 140 13.61 -13.95 -6.42
C LYS A 140 12.96 -12.59 -6.19
N VAL A 141 11.81 -12.61 -5.50
CA VAL A 141 11.00 -11.42 -5.29
C VAL A 141 11.49 -10.67 -4.05
N ARG A 142 11.69 -9.38 -4.20
CA ARG A 142 11.95 -8.46 -3.09
C ARG A 142 11.21 -7.15 -3.25
N GLY A 143 10.90 -6.50 -2.15
CA GLY A 143 10.27 -5.19 -2.12
C GLY A 143 11.02 -4.20 -1.24
N THR A 144 10.94 -2.96 -1.63
CA THR A 144 11.35 -1.82 -0.81
C THR A 144 10.17 -0.86 -0.72
N VAL A 145 10.01 -0.22 0.42
CA VAL A 145 8.96 0.76 0.65
C VAL A 145 9.62 2.10 0.97
N TYR A 146 9.30 3.09 0.16
CA TYR A 146 9.63 4.49 0.41
C TYR A 146 8.35 5.28 0.51
N VAL A 147 7.95 5.58 1.73
CA VAL A 147 6.67 6.24 2.02
C VAL A 147 6.86 7.41 2.99
N ARG A 148 5.95 8.37 2.86
CA ARG A 148 5.77 9.46 3.79
C ARG A 148 4.28 9.57 4.14
N GLY A 149 3.96 9.65 5.41
CA GLY A 149 2.58 9.87 5.87
C GLY A 149 1.98 11.14 5.26
N GLY A 150 0.82 11.01 4.59
CA GLY A 150 0.18 12.12 3.87
C GLY A 150 0.97 12.64 2.67
N GLY A 151 2.06 11.97 2.25
CA GLY A 151 2.91 12.39 1.15
C GLY A 151 2.48 11.85 -0.20
N GLY A 152 2.40 12.72 -1.19
CA GLY A 152 2.20 12.37 -2.59
C GLY A 152 3.34 12.87 -3.47
N CYS A 153 3.19 12.76 -4.78
CA CYS A 153 4.24 13.15 -5.73
C CYS A 153 4.57 14.65 -5.70
N GLN A 154 3.68 15.51 -5.21
CA GLN A 154 4.00 16.89 -4.90
C GLN A 154 5.20 17.03 -3.93
N TYR A 155 5.40 16.03 -3.04
CA TYR A 155 6.56 15.95 -2.16
C TYR A 155 7.73 15.23 -2.85
N TYR A 156 7.48 14.10 -3.49
CA TYR A 156 8.53 13.23 -4.04
C TYR A 156 9.28 13.86 -5.21
N ARG A 157 8.67 14.78 -5.96
CA ARG A 157 9.33 15.48 -7.06
C ARG A 157 10.43 16.45 -6.63
N GLU A 158 10.44 16.84 -5.34
CA GLU A 158 11.35 17.85 -4.81
C GLU A 158 12.71 17.27 -4.38
N ALA A 159 13.72 18.14 -4.32
CA ALA A 159 15.03 17.85 -3.74
C ALA A 159 15.73 16.59 -4.32
N ASP A 160 15.55 16.33 -5.61
CA ASP A 160 16.16 15.20 -6.33
C ASP A 160 15.94 13.84 -5.66
N ARG A 161 14.81 13.65 -4.96
CA ARG A 161 14.54 12.43 -4.18
C ARG A 161 14.59 11.17 -5.03
N MET A 162 14.11 11.24 -6.27
CA MET A 162 14.16 10.06 -7.15
C MET A 162 15.59 9.67 -7.47
N ALA A 163 16.46 10.62 -7.78
CA ALA A 163 17.86 10.34 -8.07
C ALA A 163 18.67 9.93 -6.82
N ARG A 164 18.40 10.56 -5.67
CA ARG A 164 19.17 10.31 -4.44
C ARG A 164 18.72 9.09 -3.65
N ILE A 165 17.43 8.81 -3.63
CA ILE A 165 16.86 7.77 -2.76
C ILE A 165 16.42 6.55 -3.56
N VAL A 166 15.69 6.76 -4.67
CA VAL A 166 15.11 5.65 -5.42
C VAL A 166 16.10 5.03 -6.40
N ALA A 167 16.84 5.84 -7.15
CA ALA A 167 17.75 5.33 -8.17
C ALA A 167 18.86 4.41 -7.64
N PRO A 168 19.49 4.65 -6.47
CA PRO A 168 20.47 3.73 -5.91
C PRO A 168 19.93 2.33 -5.58
N LEU A 169 18.63 2.21 -5.33
CA LEU A 169 17.96 0.95 -5.02
C LEU A 169 17.71 0.08 -6.26
N ARG A 170 17.78 0.67 -7.45
CA ARG A 170 17.62 0.00 -8.76
C ARG A 170 16.38 -0.90 -8.82
N PRO A 171 15.18 -0.40 -8.50
CA PRO A 171 13.96 -1.20 -8.67
C PRO A 171 13.70 -1.50 -10.15
N ASP A 172 13.12 -2.67 -10.42
CA ASP A 172 12.60 -3.02 -11.74
C ASP A 172 11.25 -2.34 -11.98
N VAL A 173 10.47 -2.22 -10.91
CA VAL A 173 9.15 -1.59 -10.92
C VAL A 173 9.05 -0.57 -9.78
N VAL A 174 8.50 0.60 -10.08
CA VAL A 174 8.04 1.56 -9.06
C VAL A 174 6.52 1.60 -9.06
N PHE A 175 5.93 1.22 -7.93
CA PHE A 175 4.50 1.28 -7.67
C PHE A 175 4.19 2.60 -6.97
N ILE A 176 3.52 3.52 -7.67
CA ILE A 176 3.12 4.84 -7.17
C ILE A 176 1.64 4.78 -6.79
N GLY A 177 1.32 4.96 -5.52
CA GLY A 177 -0.04 4.85 -5.03
C GLY A 177 -0.33 5.70 -3.80
N GLY A 178 -1.47 5.44 -3.20
CA GLY A 178 -1.95 6.10 -2.00
C GLY A 178 -3.07 7.10 -2.25
N ILE A 179 -3.68 7.59 -1.17
CA ILE A 179 -4.80 8.54 -1.21
C ILE A 179 -4.36 10.01 -1.24
N SER A 180 -3.09 10.27 -0.93
CA SER A 180 -2.52 11.63 -0.95
C SER A 180 -2.07 12.07 -2.35
N GLN A 181 -2.18 11.19 -3.34
CA GLN A 181 -1.89 11.47 -4.73
C GLN A 181 -3.07 12.22 -5.36
N GLN A 182 -3.00 13.53 -5.46
CA GLN A 182 -4.04 14.36 -6.04
C GLN A 182 -3.50 15.38 -7.06
N ASP A 183 -2.22 15.28 -7.38
CA ASP A 183 -1.51 16.19 -8.29
C ASP A 183 -0.96 15.41 -9.50
N ILE A 184 -1.70 15.44 -10.60
CA ILE A 184 -1.31 14.81 -11.87
C ILE A 184 0.03 15.35 -12.37
N ALA A 185 0.27 16.66 -12.25
CA ALA A 185 1.53 17.27 -12.67
C ALA A 185 2.71 16.75 -11.81
N GLY A 186 2.52 16.65 -10.51
CA GLY A 186 3.52 16.09 -9.61
C GLY A 186 3.85 14.63 -9.89
N ILE A 187 2.84 13.81 -10.24
CA ILE A 187 3.07 12.42 -10.66
C ILE A 187 3.85 12.37 -11.98
N ARG A 188 3.47 13.19 -12.94
CA ARG A 188 4.18 13.28 -14.24
C ARG A 188 5.65 13.67 -14.05
N ASP A 189 5.92 14.63 -13.17
CA ASP A 189 7.29 15.04 -12.85
C ASP A 189 8.09 13.90 -12.22
N VAL A 190 7.50 13.15 -11.29
CA VAL A 190 8.14 11.97 -10.66
C VAL A 190 8.41 10.88 -11.70
N ILE A 191 7.48 10.60 -12.60
CA ILE A 191 7.69 9.66 -13.72
C ILE A 191 8.89 10.08 -14.57
N GLY A 192 8.96 11.36 -14.95
CA GLY A 192 10.08 11.92 -15.71
C GLY A 192 11.43 11.75 -14.99
N GLN A 193 11.48 12.08 -13.70
CA GLN A 193 12.68 11.93 -12.88
C GLN A 193 13.10 10.45 -12.73
N LEU A 194 12.14 9.54 -12.54
CA LEU A 194 12.43 8.10 -12.45
C LEU A 194 13.05 7.60 -13.75
N ARG A 195 12.47 7.93 -14.89
CA ARG A 195 12.98 7.51 -16.19
C ARG A 195 14.36 8.09 -16.51
N ALA A 196 14.60 9.33 -16.10
CA ALA A 196 15.92 9.97 -16.27
C ALA A 196 16.99 9.30 -15.40
N SER A 197 16.63 8.86 -14.20
CA SER A 197 17.57 8.25 -13.22
C SER A 197 17.67 6.73 -13.34
N LEU A 198 16.65 6.08 -13.86
CA LEU A 198 16.51 4.62 -13.97
C LEU A 198 16.00 4.25 -15.36
N PRO A 199 16.85 4.28 -16.40
CA PRO A 199 16.44 3.89 -17.74
C PRO A 199 15.86 2.46 -17.77
N GLY A 200 14.64 2.33 -18.30
CA GLY A 200 13.95 1.04 -18.39
C GLY A 200 13.17 0.61 -17.11
N VAL A 201 13.04 1.49 -16.11
CA VAL A 201 12.14 1.25 -14.98
C VAL A 201 10.70 1.19 -15.48
N GLU A 202 9.96 0.18 -15.02
CA GLU A 202 8.52 0.07 -15.27
C GLU A 202 7.74 0.71 -14.12
N ILE A 203 6.61 1.31 -14.41
CA ILE A 203 5.86 2.10 -13.44
C ILE A 203 4.40 1.64 -13.41
N VAL A 204 3.88 1.46 -12.20
CA VAL A 204 2.45 1.22 -11.93
C VAL A 204 1.89 2.43 -11.22
N LEU A 205 0.82 3.01 -11.77
CA LEU A 205 0.05 4.05 -11.11
C LEU A 205 -1.20 3.42 -10.50
N ALA A 206 -1.36 3.54 -9.19
CA ALA A 206 -2.47 2.94 -8.47
C ALA A 206 -3.32 3.99 -7.76
N THR A 207 -4.63 3.78 -7.77
CA THR A 207 -5.53 4.53 -6.89
C THR A 207 -5.32 4.08 -5.44
N GLY A 208 -5.72 4.93 -4.49
CA GLY A 208 -5.80 4.53 -3.09
C GLY A 208 -7.11 3.83 -2.77
N THR A 209 -7.25 3.46 -1.50
CA THR A 209 -8.52 3.00 -0.94
C THR A 209 -9.29 4.16 -0.31
N PHE A 210 -10.54 3.93 0.06
CA PHE A 210 -11.29 4.91 0.86
C PHE A 210 -10.89 4.84 2.33
N GLY A 211 -11.12 5.92 3.07
CA GLY A 211 -11.24 5.88 4.52
C GLY A 211 -12.45 5.03 4.97
N ALA A 212 -12.65 4.92 6.30
CA ALA A 212 -13.75 4.16 6.88
C ALA A 212 -15.11 4.81 6.53
N VAL A 213 -15.72 4.33 5.47
CA VAL A 213 -17.04 4.73 4.96
C VAL A 213 -17.98 3.54 5.07
N GLU A 214 -19.26 3.79 5.29
CA GLU A 214 -20.27 2.74 5.31
C GLU A 214 -20.55 2.24 3.87
N MET A 215 -19.75 1.29 3.41
CA MET A 215 -19.78 0.77 2.05
C MET A 215 -21.06 0.01 1.70
N ARG A 216 -21.85 -0.39 2.71
CA ARG A 216 -23.16 -1.05 2.50
C ARG A 216 -24.23 -0.05 2.10
N ASP A 217 -24.02 1.22 2.40
CA ASP A 217 -24.88 2.33 1.98
C ASP A 217 -24.41 2.87 0.62
N ALA A 218 -25.27 2.73 -0.39
CA ALA A 218 -24.98 3.17 -1.75
C ALA A 218 -24.75 4.69 -1.83
N ASP A 219 -25.45 5.49 -1.05
CA ASP A 219 -25.31 6.95 -1.03
C ASP A 219 -23.99 7.36 -0.38
N ALA A 220 -23.62 6.70 0.73
CA ALA A 220 -22.33 6.94 1.38
C ALA A 220 -21.15 6.54 0.47
N LEU A 221 -21.27 5.43 -0.25
CA LEU A 221 -20.27 5.01 -1.21
C LEU A 221 -20.16 5.99 -2.39
N ALA A 222 -21.29 6.44 -2.93
CA ALA A 222 -21.32 7.44 -4.01
C ALA A 222 -20.69 8.77 -3.57
N ALA A 223 -21.01 9.24 -2.36
CA ALA A 223 -20.41 10.43 -1.78
C ALA A 223 -18.89 10.29 -1.57
N ALA A 224 -18.43 9.14 -1.08
CA ALA A 224 -17.01 8.86 -0.91
C ALA A 224 -16.26 8.86 -2.25
N ARG A 225 -16.82 8.25 -3.28
CA ARG A 225 -16.27 8.25 -4.64
C ARG A 225 -16.19 9.66 -5.21
N HIS A 226 -17.19 10.49 -4.95
CA HIS A 226 -17.25 11.85 -5.47
C HIS A 226 -16.27 12.79 -4.76
N SER A 227 -16.13 12.68 -3.44
CA SER A 227 -15.29 13.58 -2.64
C SER A 227 -13.80 13.24 -2.68
N GLY A 228 -13.44 11.98 -2.88
CA GLY A 228 -12.06 11.53 -2.74
C GLY A 228 -11.43 10.91 -3.99
N THR A 229 -12.21 10.21 -4.80
CA THR A 229 -11.66 9.39 -5.90
C THR A 229 -12.52 9.36 -7.15
N GLY A 230 -13.69 9.96 -7.15
CA GLY A 230 -14.68 9.83 -8.25
C GLY A 230 -14.15 10.27 -9.61
N GLU A 231 -13.38 11.34 -9.66
CA GLU A 231 -12.72 11.84 -10.88
C GLU A 231 -11.23 11.49 -10.92
N TRP A 232 -10.66 11.13 -9.78
CA TRP A 232 -9.25 10.84 -9.64
C TRP A 232 -8.83 9.57 -10.41
N GLY A 233 -9.58 8.51 -10.29
CA GLY A 233 -9.32 7.26 -11.00
C GLY A 233 -9.22 7.44 -12.51
N PRO A 234 -10.21 8.05 -13.17
CA PRO A 234 -10.16 8.38 -14.60
C PRO A 234 -8.97 9.27 -14.99
N ALA A 235 -8.67 10.30 -14.20
CA ALA A 235 -7.53 11.18 -14.47
C ALA A 235 -6.18 10.45 -14.35
N LEU A 236 -6.03 9.61 -13.33
CA LEU A 236 -4.83 8.80 -13.14
C LEU A 236 -4.67 7.76 -14.26
N ARG A 237 -5.78 7.17 -14.71
CA ARG A 237 -5.79 6.27 -15.84
C ARG A 237 -5.34 6.94 -17.12
N ALA A 238 -5.86 8.12 -17.41
CA ALA A 238 -5.46 8.89 -18.58
C ALA A 238 -3.94 9.21 -18.54
N LEU A 239 -3.42 9.59 -17.37
CA LEU A 239 -1.99 9.80 -17.19
C LEU A 239 -1.18 8.51 -17.43
N ALA A 240 -1.66 7.38 -16.93
CA ALA A 240 -0.98 6.11 -17.16
C ALA A 240 -0.90 5.76 -18.65
N ASP A 241 -2.00 5.94 -19.37
CA ASP A 241 -2.07 5.71 -20.83
C ASP A 241 -1.12 6.67 -21.59
N GLU A 242 -1.13 7.96 -21.24
CA GLU A 242 -0.24 8.98 -21.85
C GLU A 242 1.24 8.68 -21.61
N GLU A 243 1.58 8.28 -20.40
CA GLU A 243 2.96 8.05 -19.98
C GLU A 243 3.43 6.61 -20.23
N GLY A 244 2.59 5.72 -20.75
CA GLY A 244 2.96 4.31 -20.95
C GLY A 244 3.31 3.62 -19.63
N CYS A 245 2.49 3.85 -18.59
CA CYS A 245 2.55 3.19 -17.30
C CYS A 245 1.41 2.18 -17.17
N ALA A 246 1.59 1.16 -16.36
CA ALA A 246 0.48 0.30 -15.97
C ALA A 246 -0.44 1.05 -15.00
N TYR A 247 -1.73 0.71 -15.02
CA TYR A 247 -2.74 1.30 -14.12
C TYR A 247 -3.41 0.22 -13.28
N LEU A 248 -3.56 0.49 -11.99
CA LEU A 248 -4.27 -0.37 -11.05
C LEU A 248 -5.34 0.43 -10.31
N ASP A 249 -6.60 0.08 -10.53
CA ASP A 249 -7.70 0.53 -9.68
C ASP A 249 -7.77 -0.35 -8.43
N MET A 250 -7.36 0.19 -7.29
CA MET A 250 -7.50 -0.47 -5.98
C MET A 250 -8.80 -0.08 -5.28
N THR A 251 -9.41 1.03 -5.69
CA THR A 251 -10.58 1.61 -5.02
C THR A 251 -11.82 0.75 -5.19
N ALA A 252 -12.13 0.38 -6.42
CA ALA A 252 -13.35 -0.38 -6.71
C ALA A 252 -13.31 -1.81 -6.12
N PRO A 253 -12.23 -2.60 -6.29
CA PRO A 253 -12.12 -3.92 -5.65
C PRO A 253 -12.20 -3.86 -4.12
N TRP A 254 -11.53 -2.89 -3.51
CA TRP A 254 -11.58 -2.65 -2.06
C TRP A 254 -13.02 -2.42 -1.60
N ALA A 255 -13.70 -1.43 -2.20
CA ALA A 255 -15.07 -1.06 -1.83
C ALA A 255 -16.04 -2.24 -1.99
N GLU A 256 -15.93 -3.00 -3.08
CA GLU A 256 -16.79 -4.15 -3.34
C GLU A 256 -16.56 -5.28 -2.34
N TYR A 257 -15.30 -5.55 -1.98
CA TYR A 257 -15.01 -6.56 -0.96
C TYR A 257 -15.66 -6.21 0.39
N LEU A 258 -15.50 -4.98 0.84
CA LEU A 258 -16.11 -4.52 2.09
C LEU A 258 -17.63 -4.59 2.03
N ARG A 259 -18.23 -4.13 0.92
CA ARG A 259 -19.66 -4.16 0.70
C ARG A 259 -20.21 -5.58 0.71
N SER A 260 -19.61 -6.48 -0.07
CA SER A 260 -20.09 -7.87 -0.24
C SER A 260 -19.87 -8.71 1.01
N SER A 261 -18.91 -8.36 1.85
CA SER A 261 -18.70 -9.04 3.14
C SER A 261 -19.88 -8.90 4.10
N GLY A 262 -20.70 -7.86 3.93
CA GLY A 262 -21.87 -7.59 4.78
C GLY A 262 -21.54 -7.14 6.21
N VAL A 263 -20.25 -7.13 6.60
CA VAL A 263 -19.85 -6.68 7.93
C VAL A 263 -19.54 -5.19 7.93
N HIS A 264 -19.58 -4.60 9.14
CA HIS A 264 -19.31 -3.18 9.28
C HIS A 264 -17.89 -2.84 8.81
N PRO A 265 -17.66 -1.75 8.05
CA PRO A 265 -16.35 -1.38 7.49
C PRO A 265 -15.23 -1.31 8.54
N HIS A 266 -15.52 -0.95 9.78
CA HIS A 266 -14.55 -0.91 10.88
C HIS A 266 -13.86 -2.26 11.16
N ARG A 267 -14.41 -3.38 10.65
CA ARG A 267 -13.72 -4.68 10.72
C ARG A 267 -12.43 -4.72 9.91
N PHE A 268 -12.26 -3.79 8.96
CA PHE A 268 -11.12 -3.72 8.05
C PHE A 268 -10.16 -2.57 8.35
N TYR A 269 -10.50 -1.71 9.32
CA TYR A 269 -9.73 -0.51 9.64
C TYR A 269 -9.20 -0.52 11.07
N ARG A 270 -7.99 0.02 11.27
CA ARG A 270 -7.44 0.30 12.62
C ARG A 270 -7.74 1.71 13.10
N ASP A 271 -8.10 2.60 12.19
CA ASP A 271 -8.54 3.97 12.42
C ASP A 271 -9.47 4.41 11.28
N ARG A 272 -9.71 5.71 11.11
CA ARG A 272 -10.61 6.23 10.07
C ARG A 272 -10.08 6.10 8.63
N VAL A 273 -8.81 5.80 8.46
CA VAL A 273 -8.14 5.85 7.14
C VAL A 273 -7.41 4.55 6.83
N HIS A 274 -6.71 3.99 7.83
CA HIS A 274 -5.75 2.93 7.63
C HIS A 274 -6.34 1.55 7.82
N ALA A 275 -5.92 0.62 6.98
CA ALA A 275 -6.29 -0.78 7.11
C ALA A 275 -5.70 -1.40 8.40
N ASN A 276 -6.48 -2.25 9.05
CA ASN A 276 -5.96 -3.18 10.04
C ASN A 276 -5.44 -4.45 9.32
N GLU A 277 -5.01 -5.46 10.08
CA GLU A 277 -4.47 -6.70 9.51
C GLU A 277 -5.43 -7.39 8.54
N VAL A 278 -6.73 -7.35 8.81
CA VAL A 278 -7.77 -7.93 7.93
C VAL A 278 -7.91 -7.10 6.66
N GLY A 279 -7.95 -5.77 6.78
CA GLY A 279 -8.00 -4.86 5.64
C GLY A 279 -6.74 -4.96 4.78
N GLU A 280 -5.57 -5.08 5.38
CA GLU A 280 -4.32 -5.30 4.65
C GLU A 280 -4.40 -6.57 3.78
N GLN A 281 -5.11 -7.63 4.22
CA GLN A 281 -5.29 -8.81 3.39
C GLN A 281 -6.29 -8.61 2.24
N VAL A 282 -7.21 -7.66 2.34
CA VAL A 282 -7.99 -7.24 1.16
C VAL A 282 -7.07 -6.57 0.13
N LEU A 283 -6.15 -5.69 0.59
CA LEU A 283 -5.14 -5.09 -0.30
C LEU A 283 -4.25 -6.16 -0.94
N ALA A 284 -3.81 -7.16 -0.17
CA ALA A 284 -3.05 -8.29 -0.71
C ALA A 284 -3.80 -9.03 -1.81
N LYS A 285 -5.11 -9.29 -1.64
CA LYS A 285 -5.95 -9.92 -2.67
C LYS A 285 -6.02 -9.07 -3.95
N VAL A 286 -6.15 -7.76 -3.82
CA VAL A 286 -6.16 -6.83 -4.97
C VAL A 286 -4.82 -6.89 -5.70
N MET A 287 -3.72 -6.82 -4.96
CA MET A 287 -2.38 -6.92 -5.54
C MET A 287 -2.16 -8.26 -6.23
N MET A 288 -2.55 -9.37 -5.61
CA MET A 288 -2.42 -10.69 -6.21
C MET A 288 -3.32 -10.89 -7.42
N ALA A 289 -4.50 -10.29 -7.47
CA ALA A 289 -5.35 -10.32 -8.67
C ALA A 289 -4.71 -9.58 -9.84
N PHE A 290 -3.91 -8.55 -9.59
CA PHE A 290 -3.20 -7.78 -10.62
C PHE A 290 -1.89 -8.45 -11.06
N TRP A 291 -1.12 -9.03 -10.12
CA TRP A 291 0.22 -9.57 -10.37
C TRP A 291 0.29 -11.09 -10.51
N GLY A 292 -0.66 -11.81 -9.92
CA GLY A 292 -0.67 -13.29 -9.78
C GLY A 292 -1.37 -14.04 -10.92
#